data_97abc03764cd2d65863982b35af4e811
#
_entry.id   97abc03764cd2d65863982b35af4e811
#
_cell.length_a   1.000
_cell.length_b   1.000
_cell.length_c   1.000
_cell.angle_alpha   90.00
_cell.angle_beta   90.00
_cell.angle_gamma   90.00
#
_symmetry.space_group_name_H-M   'P 1'
#
loop_
_entity.id
_entity.type
_entity.pdbx_description
1 polymer ?
#
loop_
_entity_poly.entity_id
_entity_poly.type
_entity_poly.pdbx_seq_one_letter_code
_entity_poly.pdbx_strand_id
1 'polypeptide(L)'
;MLKSIVVACSLSLLLGCQSSGENTHDGSKEGHEHKHGHANHHMNKSSFEDLVKNFESPERDEWQKPQEVIKFLGDLKNKTVIDIGAGTGYFEFKMNEPSAKIIAADVDDRFIKYINDRITKERSVNISARKAEYEKPPVLEKEADVVFMVDVYHHIDNRKDYFSLVKKGLKPNREMVIVDFKKGDFEHGPPNEMKIQPQIVIDEMKLAGFNLIAQDTSTLKYQYLLKFK
;
A
#
# COMPACT_ATOMS: atom_id res chain seq x y z
N MET A 1 -19.52 -65.49 -33.49
CA MET A 1 -20.77 -65.14 -34.19
C MET A 1 -20.81 -63.68 -34.28
N LEU A 2 -20.32 -63.08 -35.38
CA LEU A 2 -21.04 -62.61 -36.57
C LEU A 2 -22.24 -61.74 -36.17
N LYS A 3 -22.24 -60.42 -36.47
CA LYS A 3 -22.47 -59.81 -37.79
C LYS A 3 -22.15 -58.31 -37.75
N SER A 4 -21.35 -57.89 -38.74
CA SER A 4 -21.22 -56.54 -39.26
C SER A 4 -22.50 -56.12 -39.96
N ILE A 5 -22.82 -54.81 -39.94
CA ILE A 5 -23.54 -54.13 -41.02
C ILE A 5 -22.92 -52.73 -41.21
N VAL A 6 -22.41 -52.53 -42.42
CA VAL A 6 -21.98 -51.28 -43.03
C VAL A 6 -23.18 -50.78 -43.82
N VAL A 7 -23.50 -49.50 -43.77
CA VAL A 7 -24.18 -48.79 -44.90
C VAL A 7 -23.60 -47.43 -45.08
N ALA A 8 -23.30 -47.10 -46.31
CA ALA A 8 -22.56 -45.98 -46.87
C ALA A 8 -23.49 -44.85 -47.36
N CYS A 9 -22.81 -43.76 -47.64
CA CYS A 9 -23.08 -42.73 -48.65
C CYS A 9 -24.32 -41.83 -48.54
N SER A 10 -24.08 -40.54 -48.50
CA SER A 10 -24.22 -39.74 -49.72
C SER A 10 -23.67 -38.30 -49.57
N LEU A 11 -22.93 -37.94 -50.56
CA LEU A 11 -22.25 -36.72 -50.93
C LEU A 11 -23.29 -35.73 -51.48
N SER A 12 -23.22 -34.47 -51.10
CA SER A 12 -23.82 -33.36 -51.88
C SER A 12 -22.94 -32.12 -51.75
N LEU A 13 -22.25 -31.83 -52.83
CA LEU A 13 -21.61 -30.56 -53.11
C LEU A 13 -22.66 -29.51 -53.45
N LEU A 14 -22.52 -28.30 -52.94
CA LEU A 14 -22.96 -27.07 -53.59
C LEU A 14 -21.91 -25.97 -53.38
N LEU A 15 -21.41 -25.49 -54.49
CA LEU A 15 -20.55 -24.30 -54.62
C LEU A 15 -21.38 -23.03 -54.39
N GLY A 16 -20.72 -21.97 -53.89
CA GLY A 16 -21.29 -20.63 -53.96
C GLY A 16 -20.47 -19.55 -53.31
N CYS A 17 -19.64 -18.91 -54.11
CA CYS A 17 -19.19 -17.50 -54.10
C CYS A 17 -18.40 -16.89 -52.97
N GLN A 18 -17.22 -16.42 -53.37
CA GLN A 18 -16.31 -15.46 -52.75
C GLN A 18 -16.96 -14.10 -52.47
N SER A 19 -16.60 -13.48 -51.36
CA SER A 19 -16.36 -12.05 -51.29
C SER A 19 -15.19 -11.78 -50.34
N SER A 20 -14.16 -11.20 -50.93
CA SER A 20 -12.96 -10.67 -50.30
C SER A 20 -13.31 -9.51 -49.35
N GLY A 21 -12.85 -9.61 -48.11
CA GLY A 21 -12.83 -8.52 -47.15
C GLY A 21 -11.52 -8.59 -46.39
N GLU A 22 -10.57 -7.75 -46.76
CA GLU A 22 -9.36 -7.48 -46.01
C GLU A 22 -9.73 -6.91 -44.63
N ASN A 23 -9.45 -7.63 -43.56
CA ASN A 23 -9.40 -7.07 -42.23
C ASN A 23 -7.94 -6.95 -41.79
N THR A 24 -7.48 -5.72 -41.88
CA THR A 24 -6.25 -5.23 -41.22
C THR A 24 -6.26 -5.56 -39.75
N HIS A 25 -5.31 -6.39 -39.32
CA HIS A 25 -4.98 -6.55 -37.88
C HIS A 25 -4.39 -5.24 -37.38
N ASP A 26 -5.23 -4.45 -36.71
CA ASP A 26 -4.77 -3.40 -35.84
C ASP A 26 -4.37 -4.06 -34.49
N GLY A 27 -3.05 -4.08 -34.26
CA GLY A 27 -2.44 -4.57 -33.05
C GLY A 27 -2.60 -3.55 -31.92
N SER A 28 -3.80 -3.44 -31.36
CA SER A 28 -3.99 -2.76 -30.09
C SER A 28 -3.28 -3.58 -29.00
N LYS A 29 -2.15 -3.06 -28.53
CA LYS A 29 -1.54 -3.50 -27.27
C LYS A 29 -2.58 -3.33 -26.17
N GLU A 30 -3.20 -4.41 -25.74
CA GLU A 30 -3.91 -4.45 -24.46
C GLU A 30 -2.88 -4.15 -23.37
N GLY A 31 -2.87 -2.90 -22.92
CA GLY A 31 -2.19 -2.55 -21.68
C GLY A 31 -2.86 -3.35 -20.57
N HIS A 32 -2.10 -4.17 -19.88
CA HIS A 32 -2.53 -4.76 -18.62
C HIS A 32 -2.80 -3.60 -17.65
N GLU A 33 -4.05 -3.14 -17.60
CA GLU A 33 -4.55 -2.34 -16.49
C GLU A 33 -4.47 -3.23 -15.24
N HIS A 34 -3.41 -3.03 -14.46
CA HIS A 34 -3.34 -3.60 -13.13
C HIS A 34 -4.54 -3.06 -12.34
N LYS A 35 -5.50 -3.93 -12.02
CA LYS A 35 -6.65 -3.61 -11.16
C LYS A 35 -6.14 -3.39 -9.73
N HIS A 36 -5.59 -2.21 -9.49
CA HIS A 36 -5.33 -1.74 -8.13
C HIS A 36 -6.67 -1.59 -7.40
N GLY A 37 -6.75 -2.00 -6.14
CA GLY A 37 -7.98 -2.03 -5.35
C GLY A 37 -8.72 -0.69 -5.32
N HIS A 38 -10.00 -0.71 -4.93
CA HIS A 38 -10.90 0.45 -4.91
C HIS A 38 -10.31 1.69 -4.19
N ALA A 39 -9.51 1.49 -3.15
CA ALA A 39 -8.85 2.55 -2.38
C ALA A 39 -7.85 3.35 -3.23
N ASN A 40 -7.01 2.66 -4.01
CA ASN A 40 -6.03 3.29 -4.91
C ASN A 40 -6.70 4.09 -6.02
N HIS A 41 -7.87 3.64 -6.50
CA HIS A 41 -8.63 4.37 -7.52
C HIS A 41 -9.14 5.74 -7.05
N HIS A 42 -9.52 5.88 -5.78
CA HIS A 42 -9.92 7.16 -5.20
C HIS A 42 -8.76 8.15 -5.10
N MET A 43 -7.59 7.70 -4.65
CA MET A 43 -6.38 8.52 -4.57
C MET A 43 -5.95 9.05 -5.95
N ASN A 44 -6.04 8.23 -6.98
CA ASN A 44 -5.64 8.59 -8.35
C ASN A 44 -6.56 9.61 -9.03
N LYS A 45 -7.76 9.87 -8.50
CA LYS A 45 -8.70 10.87 -9.05
C LYS A 45 -8.47 12.28 -8.51
N SER A 46 -7.84 12.43 -7.36
CA SER A 46 -7.58 13.74 -6.75
C SER A 46 -6.41 14.44 -7.42
N SER A 47 -6.48 15.77 -7.53
CA SER A 47 -5.31 16.53 -7.95
C SER A 47 -4.18 16.39 -6.92
N PHE A 48 -2.94 16.49 -7.38
CA PHE A 48 -1.80 16.39 -6.46
C PHE A 48 -1.81 17.51 -5.42
N GLU A 49 -2.18 18.70 -5.85
CA GLU A 49 -2.29 19.90 -5.00
C GLU A 49 -3.32 19.71 -3.88
N ASP A 50 -4.47 19.11 -4.19
CA ASP A 50 -5.50 18.81 -3.19
C ASP A 50 -5.02 17.75 -2.20
N LEU A 51 -4.31 16.72 -2.68
CA LEU A 51 -3.71 15.71 -1.80
C LEU A 51 -2.69 16.35 -0.84
N VAL A 52 -1.78 17.17 -1.35
CA VAL A 52 -0.78 17.88 -0.52
C VAL A 52 -1.49 18.78 0.50
N LYS A 53 -2.48 19.56 0.07
CA LYS A 53 -3.25 20.44 0.97
C LYS A 53 -3.91 19.67 2.10
N ASN A 54 -4.49 18.52 1.80
CA ASN A 54 -5.15 17.68 2.80
C ASN A 54 -4.14 17.01 3.75
N PHE A 55 -3.03 16.52 3.21
CA PHE A 55 -2.02 15.79 3.99
C PHE A 55 -1.16 16.71 4.89
N GLU A 56 -1.01 17.97 4.51
CA GLU A 56 -0.28 18.99 5.28
C GLU A 56 -1.23 19.97 6.01
N SER A 57 -2.54 19.66 6.06
CA SER A 57 -3.51 20.51 6.74
C SER A 57 -3.17 20.65 8.24
N PRO A 58 -3.19 21.86 8.81
CA PRO A 58 -3.00 22.08 10.25
C PRO A 58 -4.01 21.30 11.12
N GLU A 59 -5.24 21.14 10.63
CA GLU A 59 -6.27 20.37 11.34
C GLU A 59 -5.88 18.89 11.51
N ARG A 60 -5.00 18.37 10.65
CA ARG A 60 -4.48 17.00 10.77
C ARG A 60 -3.72 16.80 12.09
N ASP A 61 -2.97 17.79 12.55
CA ASP A 61 -2.25 17.71 13.82
C ASP A 61 -3.20 17.53 15.02
N GLU A 62 -4.41 18.10 14.94
CA GLU A 62 -5.39 18.03 16.02
C GLU A 62 -6.00 16.63 16.14
N TRP A 63 -6.40 16.02 15.01
CA TRP A 63 -7.09 14.74 15.05
C TRP A 63 -6.16 13.53 14.95
N GLN A 64 -5.01 13.63 14.26
CA GLN A 64 -4.06 12.52 14.08
C GLN A 64 -2.97 12.50 15.16
N LYS A 65 -2.77 13.61 15.90
CA LYS A 65 -1.86 13.72 17.05
C LYS A 65 -0.49 13.10 16.77
N PRO A 66 0.29 13.64 15.81
CA PRO A 66 1.50 13.00 15.29
C PRO A 66 2.53 12.68 16.39
N GLN A 67 2.62 13.48 17.46
CA GLN A 67 3.54 13.23 18.55
C GLN A 67 3.16 11.98 19.35
N GLU A 68 1.86 11.70 19.54
CA GLU A 68 1.42 10.47 20.21
C GLU A 68 1.66 9.24 19.31
N VAL A 69 1.49 9.37 18.00
CA VAL A 69 1.84 8.31 17.03
C VAL A 69 3.34 8.03 17.07
N ILE A 70 4.18 9.06 16.99
CA ILE A 70 5.65 8.93 17.06
C ILE A 70 6.07 8.32 18.40
N LYS A 71 5.48 8.74 19.51
CA LYS A 71 5.72 8.14 20.83
C LYS A 71 5.36 6.65 20.88
N PHE A 72 4.29 6.25 20.17
CA PHE A 72 3.92 4.84 20.05
C PHE A 72 4.94 4.02 19.25
N LEU A 73 5.71 4.62 18.31
CA LEU A 73 6.84 3.95 17.66
C LEU A 73 7.93 3.56 18.68
N GLY A 74 8.08 4.32 19.76
CA GLY A 74 9.09 4.13 20.79
C GLY A 74 10.41 4.84 20.49
N ASP A 75 11.48 4.38 21.13
CA ASP A 75 12.82 4.95 20.92
C ASP A 75 13.34 4.65 19.52
N LEU A 76 13.63 5.71 18.74
CA LEU A 76 14.12 5.62 17.36
C LEU A 76 15.64 5.85 17.24
N LYS A 77 16.34 6.08 18.34
CA LYS A 77 17.79 6.37 18.36
C LYS A 77 18.58 5.28 17.64
N ASN A 78 19.40 5.69 16.67
CA ASN A 78 20.22 4.81 15.83
C ASN A 78 19.44 3.71 15.08
N LYS A 79 18.14 3.88 14.86
CA LYS A 79 17.29 2.92 14.14
C LYS A 79 17.10 3.31 12.69
N THR A 80 16.88 2.31 11.85
CA THR A 80 16.37 2.49 10.50
C THR A 80 14.85 2.34 10.54
N VAL A 81 14.14 3.43 10.22
CA VAL A 81 12.68 3.49 10.11
C VAL A 81 12.31 3.54 8.65
N ILE A 82 11.38 2.71 8.22
CA ILE A 82 10.82 2.75 6.86
C ILE A 82 9.32 3.01 6.97
N ASP A 83 8.87 4.14 6.45
CA ASP A 83 7.45 4.45 6.29
C ASP A 83 6.98 4.00 4.90
N ILE A 84 5.95 3.15 4.88
CA ILE A 84 5.34 2.64 3.64
C ILE A 84 4.09 3.45 3.36
N GLY A 85 4.08 4.17 2.23
CA GLY A 85 3.01 5.10 1.87
C GLY A 85 3.16 6.46 2.57
N ALA A 86 4.37 7.00 2.54
CA ALA A 86 4.75 8.21 3.25
C ALA A 86 4.00 9.49 2.79
N GLY A 87 3.40 9.49 1.59
CA GLY A 87 2.72 10.64 1.02
C GLY A 87 3.63 11.87 0.95
N THR A 88 3.30 12.93 1.69
CA THR A 88 4.09 14.17 1.75
C THR A 88 5.29 14.11 2.70
N GLY A 89 5.50 13.01 3.39
CA GLY A 89 6.50 12.92 4.46
C GLY A 89 6.03 13.55 5.79
N TYR A 90 4.74 13.62 6.00
CA TYR A 90 4.15 14.29 7.15
C TYR A 90 4.72 13.81 8.50
N PHE A 91 4.91 12.51 8.68
CA PHE A 91 5.47 11.96 9.93
C PHE A 91 6.98 12.06 9.98
N GLU A 92 7.69 11.85 8.86
CA GLU A 92 9.15 11.82 8.81
C GLU A 92 9.76 13.15 9.24
N PHE A 93 9.18 14.26 8.77
CA PHE A 93 9.63 15.62 9.13
C PHE A 93 9.21 16.04 10.55
N LYS A 94 8.35 15.25 11.21
CA LYS A 94 7.98 15.44 12.63
C LYS A 94 8.75 14.52 13.57
N MET A 95 9.43 13.48 13.05
CA MET A 95 10.30 12.60 13.83
C MET A 95 11.60 13.33 14.16
N ASN A 96 11.68 13.90 15.35
CA ASN A 96 12.82 14.68 15.82
C ASN A 96 13.90 13.78 16.46
N GLU A 97 14.46 12.82 15.68
CA GLU A 97 15.55 11.95 16.11
C GLU A 97 16.66 11.95 15.04
N PRO A 98 17.67 12.82 15.20
CA PRO A 98 18.69 13.03 14.16
C PRO A 98 19.61 11.82 13.93
N SER A 99 19.68 10.88 14.89
CA SER A 99 20.45 9.65 14.73
C SER A 99 19.67 8.52 14.04
N ALA A 100 18.36 8.68 13.83
CA ALA A 100 17.57 7.72 13.06
C ALA A 100 17.85 7.88 11.56
N LYS A 101 17.90 6.76 10.84
CA LYS A 101 17.81 6.76 9.37
C LYS A 101 16.35 6.55 8.99
N ILE A 102 15.73 7.54 8.35
CA ILE A 102 14.32 7.52 7.97
C ILE A 102 14.20 7.37 6.45
N ILE A 103 13.44 6.39 6.00
CA ILE A 103 13.18 6.11 4.59
C ILE A 103 11.67 6.30 4.36
N ALA A 104 11.32 7.36 3.68
CA ALA A 104 9.97 7.69 3.24
C ALA A 104 9.71 7.00 1.90
N ALA A 105 8.89 5.96 1.88
CA ALA A 105 8.64 5.19 0.67
C ALA A 105 7.21 5.40 0.16
N ASP A 106 7.06 5.69 -1.13
CA ASP A 106 5.75 5.88 -1.75
C ASP A 106 5.71 5.32 -3.17
N VAL A 107 4.51 4.91 -3.62
CA VAL A 107 4.26 4.41 -4.97
C VAL A 107 4.05 5.53 -5.99
N ASP A 108 3.75 6.74 -5.57
CA ASP A 108 3.51 7.90 -6.44
C ASP A 108 4.78 8.74 -6.61
N ASP A 109 5.24 8.88 -7.87
CA ASP A 109 6.44 9.67 -8.19
C ASP A 109 6.31 11.14 -7.80
N ARG A 110 5.08 11.67 -7.75
CA ARG A 110 4.80 13.05 -7.35
C ARG A 110 5.14 13.26 -5.88
N PHE A 111 4.80 12.29 -5.01
CA PHE A 111 5.17 12.33 -3.60
C PHE A 111 6.68 12.11 -3.40
N ILE A 112 7.30 11.20 -4.14
CA ILE A 112 8.76 11.03 -4.10
C ILE A 112 9.49 12.33 -4.44
N LYS A 113 9.04 13.03 -5.50
CA LYS A 113 9.58 14.34 -5.85
C LYS A 113 9.35 15.37 -4.73
N TYR A 114 8.14 15.43 -4.20
CA TYR A 114 7.78 16.37 -3.13
C TYR A 114 8.65 16.19 -1.88
N ILE A 115 8.84 14.92 -1.45
CA ILE A 115 9.71 14.60 -0.30
C ILE A 115 11.15 15.04 -0.57
N ASN A 116 11.70 14.75 -1.76
CA ASN A 116 13.08 15.15 -2.12
C ASN A 116 13.26 16.67 -2.14
N ASP A 117 12.28 17.41 -2.68
CA ASP A 117 12.27 18.87 -2.65
C ASP A 117 12.24 19.39 -1.20
N ARG A 118 11.45 18.77 -0.34
CA ARG A 118 11.34 19.11 1.08
C ARG A 118 12.64 18.77 1.84
N ILE A 119 13.26 17.60 1.62
CA ILE A 119 14.57 17.24 2.17
C ILE A 119 15.61 18.31 1.85
N THR A 120 15.65 18.76 0.59
CA THR A 120 16.58 19.80 0.14
C THR A 120 16.30 21.14 0.81
N LYS A 121 15.03 21.57 0.85
CA LYS A 121 14.59 22.84 1.43
C LYS A 121 14.86 22.91 2.94
N GLU A 122 14.56 21.84 3.67
CA GLU A 122 14.70 21.76 5.12
C GLU A 122 16.12 21.29 5.55
N ARG A 123 16.99 20.93 4.59
CA ARG A 123 18.34 20.41 4.81
C ARG A 123 18.37 19.18 5.72
N SER A 124 17.39 18.30 5.56
CA SER A 124 17.28 17.07 6.33
C SER A 124 18.36 16.07 5.88
N VAL A 125 19.21 15.63 6.80
CA VAL A 125 20.35 14.74 6.48
C VAL A 125 20.08 13.27 6.77
N ASN A 126 19.02 12.97 7.51
CA ASN A 126 18.67 11.63 7.96
C ASN A 126 17.41 11.06 7.31
N ILE A 127 16.73 11.82 6.44
CA ILE A 127 15.57 11.41 5.68
C ILE A 127 15.97 11.16 4.22
N SER A 128 15.43 10.10 3.63
CA SER A 128 15.58 9.79 2.21
C SER A 128 14.26 9.31 1.63
N ALA A 129 13.95 9.66 0.38
CA ALA A 129 12.80 9.13 -0.33
C ALA A 129 13.15 7.84 -1.06
N ARG A 130 12.18 6.89 -1.13
CA ARG A 130 12.33 5.63 -1.87
C ARG A 130 11.07 5.36 -2.70
N LYS A 131 11.23 5.14 -4.00
CA LYS A 131 10.16 4.65 -4.87
C LYS A 131 9.75 3.25 -4.42
N ALA A 132 8.44 3.04 -4.24
CA ALA A 132 7.82 1.76 -3.93
C ALA A 132 7.05 1.19 -5.11
N GLU A 133 6.75 -0.10 -5.05
CA GLU A 133 5.84 -0.80 -5.96
C GLU A 133 4.57 -1.20 -5.19
N TYR A 134 3.44 -1.38 -5.88
CA TYR A 134 2.18 -1.75 -5.21
C TYR A 134 2.22 -3.13 -4.59
N GLU A 135 2.82 -4.10 -5.28
CA GLU A 135 2.77 -5.51 -4.90
C GLU A 135 3.99 -5.97 -4.07
N LYS A 136 5.01 -5.11 -3.97
CA LYS A 136 6.25 -5.43 -3.29
C LYS A 136 6.61 -4.38 -2.25
N PRO A 137 6.78 -4.76 -0.97
CA PRO A 137 7.15 -3.79 0.05
C PRO A 137 8.54 -3.19 -0.22
N PRO A 138 8.72 -1.89 0.02
CA PRO A 138 9.97 -1.18 -0.22
C PRO A 138 11.00 -1.41 0.91
N VAL A 139 11.16 -2.63 1.36
CA VAL A 139 12.03 -3.01 2.48
C VAL A 139 12.99 -4.09 2.01
N LEU A 140 14.30 -3.86 2.12
CA LEU A 140 15.31 -4.86 1.81
C LEU A 140 15.44 -5.86 2.96
N GLU A 141 16.01 -7.05 2.68
CA GLU A 141 16.18 -8.08 3.71
C GLU A 141 16.96 -7.56 4.91
N LYS A 142 16.40 -7.69 6.11
CA LYS A 142 17.00 -7.27 7.39
C LYS A 142 17.47 -5.80 7.40
N GLU A 143 16.76 -4.93 6.72
CA GLU A 143 17.12 -3.51 6.64
C GLU A 143 16.56 -2.70 7.81
N ALA A 144 15.28 -2.93 8.14
CA ALA A 144 14.54 -2.06 9.03
C ALA A 144 14.59 -2.49 10.50
N ASP A 145 14.71 -1.51 11.38
CA ASP A 145 14.46 -1.67 12.81
C ASP A 145 12.98 -1.44 13.13
N VAL A 146 12.34 -0.51 12.40
CA VAL A 146 10.91 -0.23 12.48
C VAL A 146 10.36 -0.09 11.06
N VAL A 147 9.31 -0.81 10.75
CA VAL A 147 8.45 -0.52 9.59
C VAL A 147 7.20 0.17 10.11
N PHE A 148 6.84 1.28 9.50
CA PHE A 148 5.75 2.14 9.88
C PHE A 148 4.79 2.30 8.71
N MET A 149 3.50 2.52 8.98
CA MET A 149 2.48 2.65 7.96
C MET A 149 1.28 3.38 8.54
N VAL A 150 0.85 4.47 7.91
CA VAL A 150 -0.32 5.26 8.34
C VAL A 150 -1.30 5.41 7.20
N ASP A 151 -2.54 4.95 7.40
CA ASP A 151 -3.63 5.06 6.43
C ASP A 151 -3.33 4.38 5.08
N VAL A 152 -2.56 3.29 5.11
CA VAL A 152 -2.10 2.55 3.93
C VAL A 152 -2.51 1.09 3.95
N TYR A 153 -2.72 0.49 5.12
CA TYR A 153 -3.03 -0.94 5.23
C TYR A 153 -4.25 -1.34 4.39
N HIS A 154 -5.27 -0.52 4.37
CA HIS A 154 -6.49 -0.76 3.59
C HIS A 154 -6.28 -0.65 2.06
N HIS A 155 -5.15 -0.10 1.60
CA HIS A 155 -4.76 -0.04 0.18
C HIS A 155 -4.01 -1.29 -0.29
N ILE A 156 -3.50 -2.12 0.63
CA ILE A 156 -2.68 -3.29 0.28
C ILE A 156 -3.58 -4.45 -0.12
N ASP A 157 -3.39 -4.94 -1.31
CA ASP A 157 -3.93 -6.22 -1.77
C ASP A 157 -3.00 -7.37 -1.32
N ASN A 158 -3.49 -8.61 -1.33
CA ASN A 158 -2.71 -9.81 -0.97
C ASN A 158 -1.85 -9.64 0.31
N ARG A 159 -2.46 -9.07 1.36
CA ARG A 159 -1.79 -8.64 2.60
C ARG A 159 -0.92 -9.73 3.24
N LYS A 160 -1.36 -10.99 3.26
CA LYS A 160 -0.57 -12.08 3.83
C LYS A 160 0.83 -12.17 3.19
N ASP A 161 0.91 -12.17 1.87
CA ASP A 161 2.19 -12.33 1.17
C ASP A 161 3.03 -11.06 1.26
N TYR A 162 2.39 -9.89 1.08
CA TYR A 162 3.04 -8.59 1.25
C TYR A 162 3.71 -8.45 2.62
N PHE A 163 2.97 -8.71 3.70
CA PHE A 163 3.51 -8.57 5.06
C PHE A 163 4.48 -9.70 5.43
N SER A 164 4.40 -10.88 4.82
CA SER A 164 5.44 -11.91 4.94
C SER A 164 6.78 -11.43 4.37
N LEU A 165 6.77 -10.63 3.31
CA LEU A 165 7.97 -9.97 2.78
C LEU A 165 8.45 -8.85 3.68
N VAL A 166 7.53 -8.01 4.22
CA VAL A 166 7.88 -7.01 5.24
C VAL A 166 8.57 -7.65 6.43
N LYS A 167 8.09 -8.80 6.90
CA LYS A 167 8.70 -9.55 8.00
C LYS A 167 10.15 -9.94 7.73
N LYS A 168 10.47 -10.36 6.49
CA LYS A 168 11.85 -10.64 6.06
C LYS A 168 12.71 -9.38 6.00
N GLY A 169 12.12 -8.24 5.72
CA GLY A 169 12.78 -6.93 5.68
C GLY A 169 13.12 -6.38 7.05
N LEU A 170 12.42 -6.81 8.09
CA LEU A 170 12.74 -6.45 9.47
C LEU A 170 13.98 -7.20 9.97
N LYS A 171 14.83 -6.51 10.72
CA LYS A 171 15.89 -7.14 11.51
C LYS A 171 15.28 -8.06 12.58
N PRO A 172 16.00 -9.05 13.12
CA PRO A 172 15.50 -9.90 14.18
C PRO A 172 14.98 -9.10 15.38
N ASN A 173 13.81 -9.49 15.89
CA ASN A 173 13.16 -8.87 17.06
C ASN A 173 12.83 -7.37 16.87
N ARG A 174 12.60 -6.93 15.64
CA ARG A 174 12.19 -5.57 15.33
C ARG A 174 10.69 -5.47 15.08
N GLU A 175 10.17 -4.27 14.90
CA GLU A 175 8.76 -3.98 15.06
C GLU A 175 8.13 -3.41 13.79
N MET A 176 6.87 -3.74 13.59
CA MET A 176 6.02 -3.07 12.62
C MET A 176 4.88 -2.36 13.34
N VAL A 177 4.60 -1.11 12.95
CA VAL A 177 3.50 -0.31 13.48
C VAL A 177 2.54 0.05 12.35
N ILE A 178 1.28 -0.22 12.58
CA ILE A 178 0.18 0.12 11.68
C ILE A 178 -0.76 1.10 12.38
N VAL A 179 -1.04 2.21 11.71
CA VAL A 179 -2.09 3.17 12.09
C VAL A 179 -3.09 3.19 10.97
N ASP A 180 -4.38 2.93 11.27
CA ASP A 180 -5.42 2.97 10.25
C ASP A 180 -6.78 3.35 10.85
N PHE A 181 -7.75 3.67 10.01
CA PHE A 181 -9.06 4.18 10.42
C PHE A 181 -9.94 3.11 11.06
N LYS A 182 -10.61 3.49 12.14
CA LYS A 182 -11.67 2.70 12.77
C LYS A 182 -12.88 2.63 11.84
N LYS A 183 -13.61 1.50 11.88
CA LYS A 183 -14.95 1.42 11.27
C LYS A 183 -15.87 2.46 11.91
N GLY A 184 -16.65 3.12 11.10
CA GLY A 184 -17.63 4.13 11.47
C GLY A 184 -17.66 5.28 10.47
N ASP A 185 -18.73 6.06 10.52
CA ASP A 185 -18.90 7.26 9.71
C ASP A 185 -18.32 8.46 10.46
N PHE A 186 -17.13 8.86 10.03
CA PHE A 186 -16.38 9.97 10.62
C PHE A 186 -16.19 11.07 9.58
N GLU A 187 -15.93 12.30 10.06
CA GLU A 187 -15.63 13.46 9.23
C GLU A 187 -14.28 13.36 8.48
N HIS A 188 -13.39 12.47 8.96
CA HIS A 188 -12.08 12.22 8.35
C HIS A 188 -11.93 10.75 7.98
N GLY A 189 -11.10 10.50 6.95
CA GLY A 189 -10.74 9.17 6.49
C GLY A 189 -11.53 8.69 5.27
N PRO A 190 -11.24 7.47 4.81
CA PRO A 190 -11.89 6.88 3.65
C PRO A 190 -13.35 6.50 3.95
N PRO A 191 -14.16 6.19 2.92
CA PRO A 191 -15.47 5.59 3.08
C PRO A 191 -15.46 4.36 4.00
N ASN A 192 -16.56 4.14 4.73
CA ASN A 192 -16.61 3.11 5.77
C ASN A 192 -16.35 1.68 5.24
N GLU A 193 -16.73 1.40 3.99
CA GLU A 193 -16.47 0.12 3.31
C GLU A 193 -14.99 -0.19 3.12
N MET A 194 -14.15 0.82 2.98
CA MET A 194 -12.70 0.67 2.83
C MET A 194 -11.97 0.46 4.16
N LYS A 195 -12.57 0.88 5.27
CA LYS A 195 -11.96 0.76 6.60
C LYS A 195 -11.94 -0.69 7.07
N ILE A 196 -10.89 -1.09 7.77
CA ILE A 196 -10.69 -2.46 8.26
C ILE A 196 -10.70 -2.44 9.79
N GLN A 197 -11.43 -3.38 10.40
CA GLN A 197 -11.45 -3.49 11.86
C GLN A 197 -10.10 -3.96 12.40
N PRO A 198 -9.64 -3.45 13.56
CA PRO A 198 -8.34 -3.83 14.13
C PRO A 198 -8.17 -5.34 14.33
N GLN A 199 -9.24 -6.05 14.69
CA GLN A 199 -9.16 -7.51 14.87
C GLN A 199 -8.84 -8.25 13.57
N ILE A 200 -9.40 -7.79 12.42
CA ILE A 200 -9.09 -8.36 11.10
C ILE A 200 -7.61 -8.14 10.76
N VAL A 201 -7.08 -6.93 11.02
CA VAL A 201 -5.66 -6.62 10.81
C VAL A 201 -4.78 -7.55 11.67
N ILE A 202 -5.13 -7.74 12.95
CA ILE A 202 -4.39 -8.61 13.85
C ILE A 202 -4.36 -10.06 13.32
N ASP A 203 -5.49 -10.57 12.86
CA ASP A 203 -5.61 -11.94 12.35
C ASP A 203 -4.82 -12.12 11.04
N GLU A 204 -4.90 -11.16 10.10
CA GLU A 204 -4.14 -11.16 8.86
C GLU A 204 -2.63 -11.05 9.11
N MET A 205 -2.20 -10.17 10.03
CA MET A 205 -0.79 -10.03 10.40
C MET A 205 -0.24 -11.29 11.07
N LYS A 206 -1.06 -12.00 11.85
CA LYS A 206 -0.68 -13.30 12.40
C LYS A 206 -0.44 -14.35 11.31
N LEU A 207 -1.24 -14.36 10.24
CA LEU A 207 -1.02 -15.23 9.08
C LEU A 207 0.27 -14.90 8.33
N ALA A 208 0.71 -13.62 8.38
CA ALA A 208 1.99 -13.17 7.82
C ALA A 208 3.19 -13.42 8.76
N GLY A 209 2.97 -14.05 9.93
CA GLY A 209 4.02 -14.42 10.87
C GLY A 209 4.32 -13.37 11.94
N PHE A 210 3.48 -12.36 12.12
CA PHE A 210 3.61 -11.35 13.16
C PHE A 210 2.79 -11.69 14.40
N ASN A 211 3.22 -11.20 15.56
CA ASN A 211 2.47 -11.26 16.81
C ASN A 211 2.20 -9.83 17.30
N LEU A 212 0.96 -9.55 17.69
CA LEU A 212 0.61 -8.28 18.32
C LEU A 212 1.33 -8.16 19.67
N ILE A 213 1.98 -7.01 19.91
CA ILE A 213 2.68 -6.72 21.18
C ILE A 213 2.13 -5.48 21.89
N ALA A 214 1.46 -4.58 21.15
CA ALA A 214 0.76 -3.44 21.73
C ALA A 214 -0.38 -2.99 20.83
N GLN A 215 -1.42 -2.42 21.42
CA GLN A 215 -2.50 -1.74 20.69
C GLN A 215 -2.97 -0.52 21.47
N ASP A 216 -3.42 0.51 20.74
CA ASP A 216 -4.14 1.65 21.28
C ASP A 216 -5.30 1.99 20.36
N THR A 217 -6.50 1.95 20.90
CA THR A 217 -7.73 2.28 20.20
C THR A 217 -8.42 3.52 20.79
N SER A 218 -7.76 4.22 21.71
CA SER A 218 -8.34 5.30 22.50
C SER A 218 -7.69 6.67 22.27
N THR A 219 -6.38 6.72 22.08
CA THR A 219 -5.63 7.98 21.97
C THR A 219 -6.07 8.80 20.74
N LEU A 220 -6.26 8.15 19.58
CA LEU A 220 -6.74 8.79 18.37
C LEU A 220 -8.26 8.63 18.24
N LYS A 221 -8.95 9.73 17.95
CA LYS A 221 -10.41 9.72 17.82
C LYS A 221 -10.89 8.80 16.70
N TYR A 222 -10.24 8.85 15.54
CA TYR A 222 -10.68 8.20 14.31
C TYR A 222 -9.89 6.95 13.93
N GLN A 223 -8.70 6.76 14.52
CA GLN A 223 -7.77 5.71 14.14
C GLN A 223 -7.43 4.79 15.32
N TYR A 224 -6.86 3.65 15.00
CA TYR A 224 -6.22 2.73 15.95
C TYR A 224 -4.73 2.61 15.63
N LEU A 225 -3.96 2.24 16.64
CA LEU A 225 -2.53 1.93 16.51
C LEU A 225 -2.31 0.48 16.91
N LEU A 226 -1.62 -0.28 16.08
CA LEU A 226 -1.24 -1.67 16.34
C LEU A 226 0.26 -1.82 16.16
N LYS A 227 0.92 -2.49 17.11
CA LYS A 227 2.34 -2.80 17.05
C LYS A 227 2.55 -4.30 17.07
N PHE A 228 3.40 -4.75 16.18
CA PHE A 228 3.68 -6.17 15.94
C PHE A 228 5.17 -6.49 15.99
N LYS A 229 5.45 -7.78 16.25
CA LYS A 229 6.80 -8.34 16.26
C LYS A 229 6.87 -9.69 15.57
#